data_a842aa26fe7894ddc3e4ecb736b3de97
#
_entry.id   a842aa26fe7894ddc3e4ecb736b3de97
#
_cell.length_a   1.000
_cell.length_b   1.000
_cell.length_c   1.000
_cell.angle_alpha   90.00
_cell.angle_beta   90.00
_cell.angle_gamma   90.00
#
_symmetry.space_group_name_H-M   'P 1'
#
loop_
_entity.id
_entity.type
_entity.pdbx_description
1 polymer ?
#
loop_
_entity_poly.entity_id
_entity_poly.type
_entity_poly.pdbx_seq_one_letter_code
_entity_poly.pdbx_strand_id
1 'polypeptide(L)'
;MTSLIPNTGPPARAAAGERLRRLELGCGERPTPGYLHQDVTPQPGVALDFTCNPWELPLPDGSLDEVLALGLVEHLRFAEVHQTLAKMHALLAPGGAFLFDVPDMQVWSEYLFDITHGRAALVPFEPHHVWSTVYGWQRWPGDEHKSGWTRESLLGAVRAAGFTGHEEGVEVFRSRGLERRRFSRPADAHIYLRAIR
;
A
#
# COMPACT_ATOMS: atom_id res chain seq x y z
N MET A 1 21.28 31.11 3.64
CA MET A 1 20.92 29.76 4.11
C MET A 1 19.61 29.89 4.88
N THR A 2 18.47 29.73 4.20
CA THR A 2 17.15 29.87 4.80
C THR A 2 16.67 28.46 5.15
N SER A 3 16.63 28.17 6.43
CA SER A 3 16.12 26.90 6.98
C SER A 3 14.62 26.82 6.70
N LEU A 4 14.23 25.90 5.83
CA LEU A 4 12.83 25.49 5.66
C LEU A 4 12.47 24.63 6.87
N ILE A 5 11.75 25.20 7.82
CA ILE A 5 11.10 24.45 8.90
C ILE A 5 9.99 23.63 8.24
N PRO A 6 9.95 22.28 8.40
CA PRO A 6 8.82 21.51 7.90
C PRO A 6 7.55 21.94 8.63
N ASN A 7 6.51 22.21 7.87
CA ASN A 7 5.18 22.54 8.40
C ASN A 7 4.60 21.30 9.09
N THR A 8 4.79 21.17 10.38
CA THR A 8 4.24 20.10 11.23
C THR A 8 2.89 20.46 11.85
N GLY A 9 2.22 21.48 11.33
CA GLY A 9 0.87 21.81 11.76
C GLY A 9 -0.12 20.76 11.27
N PRO A 10 -1.14 20.41 12.09
CA PRO A 10 -2.24 19.58 11.59
C PRO A 10 -2.89 20.28 10.40
N PRO A 11 -3.37 19.53 9.38
CA PRO A 11 -4.08 20.12 8.24
C PRO A 11 -5.21 20.98 8.74
N ALA A 12 -5.51 22.07 8.00
CA ALA A 12 -6.52 23.04 8.36
C ALA A 12 -7.79 22.32 8.86
N ARG A 13 -8.12 22.53 10.13
CA ARG A 13 -9.19 21.93 10.90
C ARG A 13 -10.41 21.60 10.03
N ALA A 14 -10.66 20.29 9.81
CA ALA A 14 -12.01 19.83 9.54
C ALA A 14 -12.90 20.40 10.66
N ALA A 15 -14.02 21.01 10.30
CA ALA A 15 -14.95 21.56 11.29
C ALA A 15 -15.29 20.47 12.29
N ALA A 16 -15.39 20.79 13.58
CA ALA A 16 -15.62 19.81 14.64
C ALA A 16 -16.87 18.99 14.30
N GLY A 17 -16.66 17.71 13.91
CA GLY A 17 -17.72 16.78 13.52
C GLY A 17 -17.64 16.22 12.08
N GLU A 18 -16.78 16.75 11.22
CA GLU A 18 -16.62 16.22 9.86
C GLU A 18 -15.60 15.08 9.87
N ARG A 19 -16.03 13.88 9.44
CA ARG A 19 -15.16 12.70 9.34
C ARG A 19 -14.22 12.85 8.16
N LEU A 20 -12.92 12.62 8.38
CA LEU A 20 -11.95 12.45 7.32
C LEU A 20 -12.24 11.10 6.64
N ARG A 21 -12.65 11.15 5.36
CA ARG A 21 -13.22 9.95 4.73
C ARG A 21 -12.21 9.06 4.07
N ARG A 22 -11.22 9.61 3.36
CA ARG A 22 -10.32 8.82 2.51
C ARG A 22 -8.88 9.26 2.66
N LEU A 23 -7.99 8.30 2.79
CA LEU A 23 -6.55 8.52 2.89
C LEU A 23 -5.82 7.57 1.94
N GLU A 24 -4.86 8.10 1.18
CA GLU A 24 -3.92 7.30 0.39
C GLU A 24 -2.55 7.31 1.06
N LEU A 25 -1.99 6.12 1.28
CA LEU A 25 -0.65 5.89 1.80
C LEU A 25 0.33 5.66 0.65
N GLY A 26 1.53 6.25 0.75
CA GLY A 26 2.55 6.11 -0.27
C GLY A 26 2.08 6.60 -1.63
N CYS A 27 1.47 7.78 -1.69
CA CYS A 27 0.84 8.30 -2.92
C CYS A 27 1.83 8.53 -4.07
N GLY A 28 3.13 8.72 -3.76
CA GLY A 28 4.20 8.95 -4.73
C GLY A 28 3.90 10.15 -5.63
N GLU A 29 4.35 10.07 -6.89
CA GLU A 29 4.19 11.14 -7.89
C GLU A 29 2.77 11.28 -8.47
N ARG A 30 1.86 10.35 -8.13
CA ARG A 30 0.53 10.26 -8.76
C ARG A 30 -0.56 10.06 -7.71
N PRO A 31 -0.84 11.09 -6.90
CA PRO A 31 -1.86 11.03 -5.86
C PRO A 31 -3.25 10.76 -6.44
N THR A 32 -4.05 9.95 -5.74
CA THR A 32 -5.42 9.64 -6.15
C THR A 32 -6.34 10.81 -5.82
N PRO A 33 -7.07 11.38 -6.79
CA PRO A 33 -7.99 12.48 -6.51
C PRO A 33 -9.04 12.12 -5.46
N GLY A 34 -9.35 13.06 -4.56
CA GLY A 34 -10.39 12.90 -3.54
C GLY A 34 -9.94 12.13 -2.28
N TYR A 35 -8.64 11.88 -2.14
CA TYR A 35 -8.01 11.34 -0.94
C TYR A 35 -7.15 12.41 -0.27
N LEU A 36 -6.97 12.32 1.03
CA LEU A 36 -5.81 12.90 1.70
C LEU A 36 -4.57 12.09 1.30
N HIS A 37 -3.42 12.73 1.24
CA HIS A 37 -2.20 12.10 0.72
C HIS A 37 -1.12 12.03 1.79
N GLN A 38 -0.62 10.83 2.01
CA GLN A 38 0.53 10.58 2.87
C GLN A 38 1.68 9.97 2.04
N ASP A 39 2.89 10.43 2.27
CA ASP A 39 4.12 9.80 1.82
C ASP A 39 5.25 10.18 2.79
N VAL A 40 6.30 9.36 2.85
CA VAL A 40 7.51 9.69 3.63
C VAL A 40 8.46 10.60 2.85
N THR A 41 8.34 10.62 1.52
CA THR A 41 9.19 11.40 0.62
C THR A 41 8.38 12.40 -0.17
N PRO A 42 8.54 13.71 0.08
CA PRO A 42 7.89 14.73 -0.74
C PRO A 42 8.28 14.61 -2.22
N GLN A 43 7.29 14.66 -3.10
CA GLN A 43 7.48 14.63 -4.56
C GLN A 43 7.25 16.01 -5.18
N PRO A 44 8.03 16.42 -6.19
CA PRO A 44 7.82 17.70 -6.87
C PRO A 44 6.39 17.82 -7.43
N GLY A 45 5.70 18.90 -7.07
CA GLY A 45 4.34 19.17 -7.56
C GLY A 45 3.23 18.37 -6.89
N VAL A 46 3.53 17.54 -5.88
CA VAL A 46 2.53 16.81 -5.08
C VAL A 46 2.37 17.47 -3.72
N ALA A 47 1.15 17.88 -3.40
CA ALA A 47 0.80 18.35 -2.07
C ALA A 47 0.51 17.14 -1.17
N LEU A 48 1.28 17.00 -0.09
CA LEU A 48 1.06 15.98 0.94
C LEU A 48 0.33 16.60 2.13
N ASP A 49 -0.68 15.89 2.63
CA ASP A 49 -1.33 16.24 3.89
C ASP A 49 -0.51 15.74 5.08
N PHE A 50 0.20 14.61 4.91
CA PHE A 50 1.05 14.02 5.94
C PHE A 50 2.39 13.57 5.36
N THR A 51 3.49 14.00 6.02
CA THR A 51 4.85 13.53 5.73
C THR A 51 5.38 12.79 6.96
N CYS A 52 5.02 11.51 7.09
CA CYS A 52 5.36 10.65 8.22
C CYS A 52 5.23 9.18 7.80
N ASN A 53 5.66 8.25 8.63
CA ASN A 53 5.38 6.83 8.39
C ASN A 53 3.87 6.53 8.55
N PRO A 54 3.32 5.52 7.85
CA PRO A 54 1.89 5.17 7.93
C PRO A 54 1.39 4.91 9.35
N TRP A 55 2.21 4.30 10.20
CA TRP A 55 1.84 4.00 11.61
C TRP A 55 1.94 5.21 12.55
N GLU A 56 2.49 6.33 12.10
CA GLU A 56 2.65 7.57 12.88
C GLU A 56 1.57 8.62 12.58
N LEU A 57 0.62 8.32 11.72
CA LEU A 57 -0.42 9.26 11.30
C LEU A 57 -1.15 9.90 12.51
N PRO A 58 -1.17 11.25 12.60
CA PRO A 58 -1.77 11.96 13.73
C PRO A 58 -3.28 12.17 13.54
N LEU A 59 -3.99 11.09 13.17
CA LEU A 59 -5.42 11.11 12.96
C LEU A 59 -6.17 10.42 14.12
N PRO A 60 -7.39 10.89 14.46
CA PRO A 60 -8.21 10.25 15.46
C PRO A 60 -8.69 8.85 15.04
N ASP A 61 -8.84 7.96 15.99
CA ASP A 61 -9.42 6.64 15.75
C ASP A 61 -10.86 6.76 15.20
N GLY A 62 -11.21 5.89 14.28
CA GLY A 62 -12.52 5.88 13.62
C GLY A 62 -12.81 7.09 12.72
N SER A 63 -11.80 7.87 12.33
CA SER A 63 -11.98 9.09 11.52
C SER A 63 -12.05 8.82 10.02
N LEU A 64 -11.65 7.63 9.55
CA LEU A 64 -11.62 7.29 8.12
C LEU A 64 -12.68 6.26 7.74
N ASP A 65 -13.23 6.38 6.55
CA ASP A 65 -14.10 5.38 5.94
C ASP A 65 -13.30 4.45 5.01
N GLU A 66 -12.22 4.97 4.39
CA GLU A 66 -11.41 4.20 3.44
C GLU A 66 -9.94 4.63 3.50
N VAL A 67 -9.06 3.64 3.45
CA VAL A 67 -7.62 3.83 3.25
C VAL A 67 -7.20 3.06 2.01
N LEU A 68 -6.29 3.64 1.23
CA LEU A 68 -5.72 3.08 0.01
C LEU A 68 -4.20 3.02 0.12
N ALA A 69 -3.59 1.89 -0.28
CA ALA A 69 -2.15 1.77 -0.44
C ALA A 69 -1.83 0.91 -1.68
N LEU A 70 -1.29 1.52 -2.71
CA LEU A 70 -0.97 0.84 -3.96
C LEU A 70 0.55 0.75 -4.15
N GLY A 71 1.10 -0.48 -4.10
CA GLY A 71 2.53 -0.72 -4.22
C GLY A 71 3.30 -0.03 -3.09
N LEU A 72 2.86 -0.21 -1.85
CA LEU A 72 3.51 0.31 -0.65
C LEU A 72 3.90 -0.80 0.31
N VAL A 73 3.03 -1.77 0.55
CA VAL A 73 3.16 -2.71 1.67
C VAL A 73 4.42 -3.56 1.55
N GLU A 74 4.81 -3.93 0.34
CA GLU A 74 6.05 -4.66 0.05
C GLU A 74 7.31 -3.86 0.38
N HIS A 75 7.24 -2.52 0.41
CA HIS A 75 8.36 -1.64 0.77
C HIS A 75 8.53 -1.47 2.28
N LEU A 76 7.60 -1.98 3.09
CA LEU A 76 7.66 -1.97 4.55
C LEU A 76 8.29 -3.27 5.07
N ARG A 77 9.04 -3.20 6.17
CA ARG A 77 9.49 -4.41 6.87
C ARG A 77 8.31 -5.13 7.51
N PHE A 78 8.42 -6.43 7.76
CA PHE A 78 7.32 -7.20 8.37
C PHE A 78 6.75 -6.55 9.63
N ALA A 79 7.60 -6.08 10.54
CA ALA A 79 7.16 -5.38 11.75
C ALA A 79 6.40 -4.07 11.45
N GLU A 80 6.85 -3.32 10.45
CA GLU A 80 6.22 -2.07 10.00
C GLU A 80 4.86 -2.33 9.33
N VAL A 81 4.71 -3.45 8.61
CA VAL A 81 3.42 -3.89 8.06
C VAL A 81 2.43 -4.17 9.18
N HIS A 82 2.84 -4.91 10.22
CA HIS A 82 1.96 -5.16 11.37
C HIS A 82 1.55 -3.87 12.10
N GLN A 83 2.48 -2.92 12.28
CA GLN A 83 2.18 -1.61 12.86
C GLN A 83 1.20 -0.82 11.97
N THR A 84 1.42 -0.84 10.65
CA THR A 84 0.54 -0.17 9.68
C THR A 84 -0.86 -0.77 9.70
N LEU A 85 -0.99 -2.10 9.66
CA LEU A 85 -2.29 -2.78 9.72
C LEU A 85 -3.05 -2.45 11.00
N ALA A 86 -2.38 -2.48 12.16
CA ALA A 86 -2.99 -2.13 13.44
C ALA A 86 -3.44 -0.65 13.47
N LYS A 87 -2.59 0.27 12.94
CA LYS A 87 -2.93 1.69 12.85
C LYS A 87 -4.11 1.92 11.91
N MET A 88 -4.13 1.30 10.72
CA MET A 88 -5.24 1.43 9.78
C MET A 88 -6.54 0.88 10.36
N HIS A 89 -6.49 -0.25 11.05
CA HIS A 89 -7.65 -0.76 11.76
C HIS A 89 -8.18 0.26 12.80
N ALA A 90 -7.32 0.89 13.59
CA ALA A 90 -7.74 1.90 14.57
C ALA A 90 -8.36 3.15 13.90
N LEU A 91 -7.74 3.65 12.81
CA LEU A 91 -8.19 4.87 12.11
C LEU A 91 -9.51 4.67 11.35
N LEU A 92 -9.79 3.48 10.85
CA LEU A 92 -11.03 3.20 10.13
C LEU A 92 -12.23 3.25 11.06
N ALA A 93 -13.37 3.75 10.59
CA ALA A 93 -14.65 3.63 11.27
C ALA A 93 -15.17 2.19 11.18
N PRO A 94 -16.12 1.76 12.02
CA PRO A 94 -16.80 0.48 11.86
C PRO A 94 -17.38 0.32 10.45
N GLY A 95 -17.06 -0.77 9.74
CA GLY A 95 -17.40 -1.02 8.35
C GLY A 95 -16.52 -0.30 7.33
N GLY A 96 -15.58 0.53 7.77
CA GLY A 96 -14.55 1.12 6.92
C GLY A 96 -13.57 0.09 6.39
N ALA A 97 -12.81 0.42 5.34
CA ALA A 97 -11.97 -0.55 4.66
C ALA A 97 -10.57 -0.03 4.33
N PHE A 98 -9.58 -0.93 4.39
CA PHE A 98 -8.22 -0.72 3.91
C PHE A 98 -8.01 -1.53 2.62
N LEU A 99 -7.78 -0.82 1.51
CA LEU A 99 -7.50 -1.38 0.19
C LEU A 99 -6.00 -1.31 -0.10
N PHE A 100 -5.41 -2.44 -0.40
CA PHE A 100 -3.98 -2.48 -0.75
C PHE A 100 -3.66 -3.68 -1.64
N ASP A 101 -2.53 -3.60 -2.35
CA ASP A 101 -2.01 -4.70 -3.15
C ASP A 101 -0.57 -5.02 -2.78
N VAL A 102 -0.16 -6.26 -3.02
CA VAL A 102 1.22 -6.74 -2.90
C VAL A 102 1.51 -7.79 -3.96
N PRO A 103 2.78 -7.97 -4.37
CA PRO A 103 3.17 -9.13 -5.17
C PRO A 103 2.84 -10.44 -4.44
N ASP A 104 2.20 -11.41 -5.13
CA ASP A 104 1.98 -12.74 -4.56
C ASP A 104 3.27 -13.56 -4.60
N MET A 105 3.92 -13.69 -3.47
CA MET A 105 5.19 -14.40 -3.39
C MET A 105 5.08 -15.90 -3.66
N GLN A 106 3.88 -16.49 -3.61
CA GLN A 106 3.69 -17.85 -4.10
C GLN A 106 3.97 -17.90 -5.60
N VAL A 107 3.33 -17.05 -6.39
CA VAL A 107 3.50 -17.00 -7.85
C VAL A 107 4.92 -16.55 -8.24
N TRP A 108 5.42 -15.49 -7.62
CA TRP A 108 6.75 -14.96 -7.95
C TRP A 108 7.89 -15.89 -7.58
N SER A 109 7.76 -16.72 -6.54
CA SER A 109 8.76 -17.73 -6.20
C SER A 109 8.78 -18.89 -7.21
N GLU A 110 7.63 -19.26 -7.77
CA GLU A 110 7.54 -20.25 -8.86
C GLU A 110 8.25 -19.72 -10.12
N TYR A 111 8.00 -18.48 -10.52
CA TYR A 111 8.71 -17.85 -11.64
C TYR A 111 10.21 -17.76 -11.41
N LEU A 112 10.63 -17.39 -10.19
CA LEU A 112 12.04 -17.34 -9.84
C LEU A 112 12.68 -18.73 -9.90
N PHE A 113 12.00 -19.76 -9.40
CA PHE A 113 12.44 -21.14 -9.49
C PHE A 113 12.62 -21.56 -10.95
N ASP A 114 11.65 -21.29 -11.82
CA ASP A 114 11.75 -21.64 -13.24
C ASP A 114 12.92 -20.96 -13.94
N ILE A 115 13.13 -19.66 -13.69
CA ILE A 115 14.27 -18.93 -14.26
C ILE A 115 15.59 -19.51 -13.80
N THR A 116 15.75 -19.80 -12.51
CA THR A 116 17.00 -20.31 -11.94
C THR A 116 17.32 -21.75 -12.38
N HIS A 117 16.31 -22.49 -12.85
CA HIS A 117 16.47 -23.87 -13.38
C HIS A 117 16.47 -23.93 -14.91
N GLY A 118 16.73 -22.81 -15.59
CA GLY A 118 16.84 -22.77 -17.05
C GLY A 118 15.52 -22.91 -17.80
N ARG A 119 14.38 -22.68 -17.12
CA ARG A 119 13.04 -22.79 -17.68
C ARG A 119 12.38 -21.41 -17.90
N ALA A 120 13.18 -20.37 -18.15
CA ALA A 120 12.69 -19.00 -18.35
C ALA A 120 11.60 -18.88 -19.44
N ALA A 121 11.57 -19.79 -20.42
CA ALA A 121 10.54 -19.82 -21.46
C ALA A 121 9.12 -20.15 -20.92
N LEU A 122 9.00 -20.67 -19.71
CA LEU A 122 7.72 -20.94 -19.04
C LEU A 122 7.18 -19.71 -18.30
N VAL A 123 8.01 -18.68 -18.11
CA VAL A 123 7.66 -17.47 -17.35
C VAL A 123 7.17 -16.38 -18.31
N PRO A 124 6.02 -15.75 -18.08
CA PRO A 124 5.46 -14.72 -18.97
C PRO A 124 6.18 -13.37 -18.88
N PHE A 125 7.34 -13.29 -18.22
CA PHE A 125 8.12 -12.10 -17.98
C PHE A 125 9.59 -12.30 -18.29
N GLU A 126 10.24 -11.22 -18.67
CA GLU A 126 11.70 -11.19 -18.77
C GLU A 126 12.32 -11.48 -17.39
N PRO A 127 13.44 -12.24 -17.33
CA PRO A 127 14.07 -12.60 -16.07
C PRO A 127 14.35 -11.43 -15.13
N HIS A 128 14.81 -10.27 -15.65
CA HIS A 128 15.08 -9.10 -14.82
C HIS A 128 13.80 -8.55 -14.16
N HIS A 129 12.64 -8.69 -14.78
CA HIS A 129 11.37 -8.26 -14.21
C HIS A 129 11.01 -9.10 -12.98
N VAL A 130 11.23 -10.42 -13.05
CA VAL A 130 10.98 -11.31 -11.91
C VAL A 130 11.89 -10.93 -10.73
N TRP A 131 13.18 -10.76 -11.00
CA TRP A 131 14.13 -10.31 -9.97
C TRP A 131 13.74 -8.95 -9.38
N SER A 132 13.37 -7.99 -10.21
CA SER A 132 12.96 -6.66 -9.76
C SER A 132 11.65 -6.67 -8.98
N THR A 133 10.74 -7.61 -9.24
CA THR A 133 9.53 -7.75 -8.45
C THR A 133 9.80 -8.41 -7.09
N VAL A 134 10.76 -9.34 -7.01
CA VAL A 134 11.12 -9.98 -5.73
C VAL A 134 11.90 -9.02 -4.82
N TYR A 135 12.84 -8.26 -5.38
CA TYR A 135 13.77 -7.43 -4.59
C TYR A 135 13.46 -5.93 -4.63
N GLY A 136 12.46 -5.49 -5.36
CA GLY A 136 12.22 -4.09 -5.71
C GLY A 136 13.06 -3.66 -6.91
N TRP A 137 12.63 -2.60 -7.59
CA TRP A 137 13.34 -2.08 -8.76
C TRP A 137 14.61 -1.31 -8.41
N GLN A 138 14.79 -0.93 -7.16
CA GLN A 138 15.98 -0.28 -6.58
C GLN A 138 16.45 0.95 -7.37
N ARG A 139 15.51 1.72 -7.92
CA ARG A 139 15.77 2.92 -8.73
C ARG A 139 16.18 4.13 -7.88
N TRP A 140 15.76 4.12 -6.60
CA TRP A 140 16.07 5.13 -5.59
C TRP A 140 16.06 4.50 -4.19
N PRO A 141 16.63 5.17 -3.17
CA PRO A 141 16.58 4.68 -1.80
C PRO A 141 15.14 4.50 -1.32
N GLY A 142 14.78 3.30 -0.86
CA GLY A 142 13.44 2.95 -0.41
C GLY A 142 12.59 2.21 -1.45
N ASP A 143 13.07 2.04 -2.69
CA ASP A 143 12.37 1.30 -3.75
C ASP A 143 12.62 -0.24 -3.67
N GLU A 144 13.40 -0.67 -2.70
CA GLU A 144 13.60 -2.08 -2.40
C GLU A 144 12.38 -2.71 -1.70
N HIS A 145 12.06 -3.96 -2.05
CA HIS A 145 11.06 -4.74 -1.33
C HIS A 145 11.69 -5.31 -0.04
N LYS A 146 11.06 -5.05 1.09
CA LYS A 146 11.52 -5.40 2.44
C LYS A 146 10.68 -6.49 3.08
N SER A 147 9.52 -6.80 2.50
CA SER A 147 8.67 -7.92 2.89
C SER A 147 8.08 -8.61 1.67
N GLY A 148 7.69 -9.85 1.84
CA GLY A 148 7.03 -10.64 0.82
C GLY A 148 5.90 -11.46 1.44
N TRP A 149 4.79 -11.57 0.74
CA TRP A 149 3.54 -12.11 1.26
C TRP A 149 2.98 -13.16 0.32
N THR A 150 2.54 -14.28 0.88
CA THR A 150 1.57 -15.16 0.25
C THR A 150 0.18 -14.74 0.67
N ARG A 151 -0.85 -15.15 -0.06
CA ARG A 151 -2.23 -14.88 0.31
C ARG A 151 -2.55 -15.32 1.75
N GLU A 152 -2.12 -16.51 2.15
CA GLU A 152 -2.37 -17.04 3.49
C GLU A 152 -1.71 -16.22 4.58
N SER A 153 -0.41 -15.91 4.44
CA SER A 153 0.35 -15.13 5.42
C SER A 153 -0.19 -13.71 5.56
N LEU A 154 -0.59 -13.08 4.46
CA LEU A 154 -1.17 -11.73 4.46
C LEU A 154 -2.53 -11.71 5.16
N LEU A 155 -3.43 -12.65 4.85
CA LEU A 155 -4.72 -12.78 5.52
C LEU A 155 -4.55 -13.08 7.02
N GLY A 156 -3.53 -13.84 7.40
CA GLY A 156 -3.15 -14.06 8.80
C GLY A 156 -2.80 -12.75 9.51
N ALA A 157 -1.96 -11.91 8.89
CA ALA A 157 -1.58 -10.61 9.43
C ALA A 157 -2.78 -9.63 9.53
N VAL A 158 -3.64 -9.61 8.52
CA VAL A 158 -4.85 -8.78 8.50
C VAL A 158 -5.80 -9.16 9.64
N ARG A 159 -6.07 -10.46 9.80
CA ARG A 159 -6.90 -10.95 10.93
C ARG A 159 -6.27 -10.64 12.29
N ALA A 160 -4.96 -10.80 12.42
CA ALA A 160 -4.25 -10.49 13.66
C ALA A 160 -4.32 -9.00 14.03
N ALA A 161 -4.46 -8.11 13.05
CA ALA A 161 -4.66 -6.68 13.27
C ALA A 161 -6.11 -6.29 13.65
N GLY A 162 -7.05 -7.25 13.64
CA GLY A 162 -8.44 -7.04 14.07
C GLY A 162 -9.46 -6.88 12.95
N PHE A 163 -9.06 -6.93 11.68
CA PHE A 163 -10.02 -6.88 10.56
C PHE A 163 -10.91 -8.13 10.57
N THR A 164 -12.22 -7.93 10.40
CA THR A 164 -13.24 -8.98 10.56
C THR A 164 -13.74 -9.55 9.24
N GLY A 165 -13.54 -8.81 8.13
CA GLY A 165 -13.94 -9.24 6.80
C GLY A 165 -12.90 -8.87 5.75
N HIS A 166 -13.00 -9.48 4.58
CA HIS A 166 -12.20 -9.10 3.43
C HIS A 166 -12.88 -9.44 2.10
N GLU A 167 -12.48 -8.70 1.06
CA GLU A 167 -12.80 -8.98 -0.34
C GLU A 167 -11.49 -9.02 -1.13
N GLU A 168 -11.41 -9.88 -2.12
CA GLU A 168 -10.19 -10.09 -2.90
C GLU A 168 -10.40 -9.90 -4.40
N GLY A 169 -9.30 -9.62 -5.09
CA GLY A 169 -9.25 -9.51 -6.53
C GLY A 169 -9.25 -8.09 -7.05
N VAL A 170 -8.70 -7.92 -8.24
CA VAL A 170 -8.53 -6.61 -8.89
C VAL A 170 -9.87 -5.90 -9.16
N GLU A 171 -10.96 -6.63 -9.33
CA GLU A 171 -12.28 -6.06 -9.59
C GLU A 171 -12.83 -5.24 -8.44
N VAL A 172 -12.40 -5.54 -7.19
CA VAL A 172 -12.73 -4.73 -6.02
C VAL A 172 -12.17 -3.31 -6.14
N PHE A 173 -11.01 -3.16 -6.79
CA PHE A 173 -10.38 -1.88 -7.06
C PHE A 173 -10.97 -1.20 -8.30
N ARG A 174 -11.19 -1.95 -9.38
CA ARG A 174 -11.78 -1.45 -10.64
C ARG A 174 -13.16 -0.87 -10.42
N SER A 175 -14.01 -1.56 -9.68
CA SER A 175 -15.36 -1.08 -9.37
C SER A 175 -15.40 0.26 -8.63
N ARG A 176 -14.29 0.71 -8.07
CA ARG A 176 -14.12 1.99 -7.38
C ARG A 176 -13.40 3.06 -8.23
N GLY A 177 -13.15 2.79 -9.49
CA GLY A 177 -12.41 3.69 -10.37
C GLY A 177 -10.94 3.84 -9.98
N LEU A 178 -10.41 2.89 -9.20
CA LEU A 178 -9.01 2.88 -8.78
C LEU A 178 -8.09 2.25 -9.84
N GLU A 179 -8.58 2.16 -11.09
CA GLU A 179 -7.79 1.73 -12.25
C GLU A 179 -6.66 2.72 -12.51
N ARG A 180 -5.53 2.48 -11.88
CA ARG A 180 -4.31 3.17 -12.24
C ARG A 180 -3.51 2.35 -13.23
N ARG A 181 -2.70 3.05 -14.04
CA ARG A 181 -1.70 2.48 -14.96
C ARG A 181 -0.72 1.49 -14.29
N ARG A 182 -0.78 1.33 -12.96
CA ARG A 182 -0.01 0.34 -12.20
C ARG A 182 -0.60 -1.07 -12.26
N PHE A 183 -1.87 -1.23 -12.63
CA PHE A 183 -2.49 -2.55 -12.86
C PHE A 183 -2.12 -3.20 -14.22
N SER A 184 -1.06 -2.72 -14.87
CA SER A 184 -0.42 -3.46 -15.98
C SER A 184 0.31 -4.72 -15.53
N ARG A 185 0.37 -4.98 -14.23
CA ARG A 185 0.85 -6.24 -13.66
C ARG A 185 -0.25 -7.28 -13.80
N PRO A 186 0.09 -8.56 -14.11
CA PRO A 186 -0.91 -9.60 -14.20
C PRO A 186 -1.71 -9.67 -12.91
N ALA A 187 -3.02 -9.63 -13.02
CA ALA A 187 -3.91 -9.64 -11.86
C ALA A 187 -3.78 -10.92 -11.03
N ASP A 188 -3.29 -12.01 -11.64
CA ASP A 188 -3.03 -13.31 -11.06
C ASP A 188 -1.69 -13.42 -10.32
N ALA A 189 -0.78 -12.47 -10.50
CA ALA A 189 0.52 -12.44 -9.81
C ALA A 189 0.57 -11.39 -8.68
N HIS A 190 -0.57 -10.81 -8.31
CA HIS A 190 -0.72 -9.87 -7.20
C HIS A 190 -1.92 -10.24 -6.33
N ILE A 191 -1.76 -10.04 -5.04
CA ILE A 191 -2.85 -10.10 -4.07
C ILE A 191 -3.44 -8.69 -3.99
N TYR A 192 -4.70 -8.55 -4.39
CA TYR A 192 -5.50 -7.34 -4.23
C TYR A 192 -6.48 -7.59 -3.09
N LEU A 193 -6.37 -6.81 -2.02
CA LEU A 193 -7.13 -7.04 -0.80
C LEU A 193 -7.85 -5.77 -0.36
N ARG A 194 -9.13 -5.92 0.01
CA ARG A 194 -9.92 -4.97 0.76
C ARG A 194 -10.23 -5.56 2.13
N ALA A 195 -9.52 -5.14 3.16
CA ALA A 195 -9.73 -5.56 4.53
C ALA A 195 -10.78 -4.67 5.20
N ILE A 196 -11.77 -5.26 5.89
CA ILE A 196 -12.93 -4.58 6.47
C ILE A 196 -12.83 -4.60 8.00
N ARG A 197 -12.98 -3.42 8.61
CA ARG A 197 -13.02 -3.26 10.06
C ARG A 197 -14.33 -3.75 10.64
#